data_53d969eead927914e338385d71202ce1
#
_entry.id   53d969eead927914e338385d71202ce1
#
_cell.length_a   1.000
_cell.length_b   1.000
_cell.length_c   1.000
_cell.angle_alpha   90.00
_cell.angle_beta   90.00
_cell.angle_gamma   90.00
#
_symmetry.space_group_name_H-M   'P 1'
#
loop_
_entity.id
_entity.type
_entity.pdbx_description
1 polymer ?
#
loop_
_entity_poly.entity_id
_entity_poly.type
_entity_poly.pdbx_seq_one_letter_code
_entity_poly.pdbx_strand_id
1 'polypeptide(L)'
;MRFKTLRLPLSSIICAFLCSLPLQAKEKKTEIRFTSVPDIFNWNISNPQPGWEDTLDWFFKLLKKEGPDFNLNAGDIMDARWWTNAEQVRKKTEEYWTGFNKRFKDHDLKVYVAPGDHEYGDDGGLKKGDIARAFGKQFTELMGMPKNGPENHLGRAFFVRQDNLLIITLDTFEDAGKRFAYTVGPKQLTWMEKTLVDHKDAEFVIVQGHLPIVGPVKSKNSSASMLKDGTKSPLWKLMVKHKVDAYFCGEHHRITVKKHDGIWQIVHGALWGTQTDLNYLSGIVKPGEMTLKLHEFDVEYSGGYIGDHPHRGAKNKPREKVALTEKSQKEGPRTTGMLTLKAGSDEEATTGWFQKALDVQPVKKK
;
A
#
# COMPACT_ATOMS: atom_id res chain seq x y z
N MET A 1 74.00 57.74 -2.19
CA MET A 1 73.24 56.92 -1.24
C MET A 1 71.74 57.10 -1.51
N ARG A 2 71.09 56.09 -2.09
CA ARG A 2 69.61 56.16 -2.34
C ARG A 2 68.95 55.19 -1.38
N PHE A 3 68.07 55.73 -0.51
CA PHE A 3 67.23 54.92 0.38
C PHE A 3 66.03 54.38 -0.44
N LYS A 4 65.88 53.05 -0.47
CA LYS A 4 64.69 52.35 -0.99
C LYS A 4 63.67 52.21 0.15
N THR A 5 62.54 52.83 0.01
CA THR A 5 61.39 52.65 0.90
C THR A 5 60.65 51.36 0.54
N LEU A 6 60.58 50.44 1.51
CA LEU A 6 59.83 49.17 1.42
C LEU A 6 58.35 49.48 1.74
N ARG A 7 57.45 49.22 0.77
CA ARG A 7 56.02 49.25 1.02
C ARG A 7 55.55 47.82 1.35
N LEU A 8 54.97 47.62 2.53
CA LEU A 8 54.25 46.40 2.93
C LEU A 8 52.84 46.44 2.38
N PRO A 9 52.27 45.32 1.86
CA PRO A 9 50.89 45.28 1.44
C PRO A 9 49.93 45.13 2.64
N LEU A 10 48.89 45.90 2.66
CA LEU A 10 47.76 45.80 3.59
C LEU A 10 47.01 44.48 3.28
N SER A 11 47.08 43.52 4.20
CA SER A 11 46.24 42.31 4.13
C SER A 11 44.82 42.64 4.55
N SER A 12 43.91 42.61 3.59
CA SER A 12 42.46 42.74 3.85
C SER A 12 41.95 41.48 4.56
N ILE A 13 41.63 41.60 5.83
CA ILE A 13 40.93 40.57 6.60
C ILE A 13 39.46 40.62 6.19
N ILE A 14 39.06 39.66 5.33
CA ILE A 14 37.63 39.41 5.04
C ILE A 14 37.07 38.62 6.22
N CYS A 15 36.35 39.31 7.14
CA CYS A 15 35.51 38.67 8.12
C CYS A 15 34.31 38.02 7.39
N ALA A 16 34.37 36.71 7.13
CA ALA A 16 33.24 35.96 6.69
C ALA A 16 32.23 35.81 7.86
N PHE A 17 31.21 36.64 7.87
CA PHE A 17 30.02 36.44 8.69
C PHE A 17 29.32 35.18 8.16
N LEU A 18 29.59 34.06 8.78
CA LEU A 18 28.72 32.87 8.67
C LEU A 18 27.41 33.22 9.35
N CYS A 19 26.44 33.69 8.55
CA CYS A 19 25.04 33.70 8.97
C CYS A 19 24.62 32.24 9.14
N SER A 20 24.69 31.73 10.37
CA SER A 20 23.99 30.51 10.76
C SER A 20 22.49 30.80 10.71
N LEU A 21 21.86 30.53 9.58
CA LEU A 21 20.41 30.46 9.51
C LEU A 21 19.97 29.42 10.56
N PRO A 22 19.06 29.75 11.47
CA PRO A 22 18.53 28.78 12.39
C PRO A 22 17.90 27.68 11.54
N LEU A 23 18.31 26.41 11.72
CA LEU A 23 17.62 25.25 11.23
C LEU A 23 16.21 25.35 11.85
N GLN A 24 15.23 25.81 11.06
CA GLN A 24 13.84 25.77 11.51
C GLN A 24 13.52 24.33 11.81
N ALA A 25 13.43 23.97 13.08
CA ALA A 25 12.92 22.68 13.51
C ALA A 25 11.52 22.56 12.89
N LYS A 26 11.35 21.57 12.00
CA LYS A 26 10.07 21.31 11.37
C LYS A 26 9.06 21.09 12.49
N GLU A 27 8.06 21.94 12.56
CA GLU A 27 7.02 21.83 13.59
C GLU A 27 6.46 20.42 13.58
N LYS A 28 6.50 19.72 14.73
CA LYS A 28 6.04 18.35 14.85
C LYS A 28 4.54 18.35 14.61
N LYS A 29 4.09 17.63 13.60
CA LYS A 29 2.68 17.56 13.25
C LYS A 29 1.92 16.87 14.40
N THR A 30 0.86 17.49 14.89
CA THR A 30 0.08 16.96 16.01
C THR A 30 -0.83 15.80 15.62
N GLU A 31 -1.07 15.62 14.32
CA GLU A 31 -1.95 14.58 13.78
C GLU A 31 -1.50 14.16 12.38
N ILE A 32 -1.42 12.84 12.14
CA ILE A 32 -1.15 12.25 10.84
C ILE A 32 -2.43 11.57 10.38
N ARG A 33 -2.84 11.85 9.14
CA ARG A 33 -3.99 11.22 8.49
C ARG A 33 -3.53 10.40 7.32
N PHE A 34 -4.10 9.20 7.15
CA PHE A 34 -3.84 8.39 5.97
C PHE A 34 -5.09 7.59 5.58
N THR A 35 -5.11 7.11 4.34
CA THR A 35 -6.05 6.12 3.88
C THR A 35 -5.32 4.89 3.36
N SER A 36 -6.00 3.76 3.24
CA SER A 36 -5.45 2.55 2.65
C SER A 36 -6.52 1.86 1.81
N VAL A 37 -6.14 1.53 0.56
CA VAL A 37 -7.05 0.87 -0.39
C VAL A 37 -6.24 0.03 -1.38
N PRO A 38 -5.94 -1.25 -1.08
CA PRO A 38 -5.41 -2.20 -2.05
C PRO A 38 -6.45 -2.59 -3.10
N ASP A 39 -6.02 -3.33 -4.12
CA ASP A 39 -6.88 -3.91 -5.14
C ASP A 39 -7.71 -2.85 -5.91
N ILE A 40 -7.08 -1.73 -6.28
CA ILE A 40 -7.66 -0.74 -7.20
C ILE A 40 -7.32 -1.13 -8.62
N PHE A 41 -8.09 -2.01 -9.20
CA PHE A 41 -7.81 -2.51 -10.53
C PHE A 41 -8.09 -1.51 -11.64
N ASN A 42 -7.04 -1.13 -12.33
CA ASN A 42 -7.11 -0.51 -13.63
C ASN A 42 -7.16 -1.57 -14.72
N TRP A 43 -8.35 -2.05 -15.04
CA TRP A 43 -8.52 -3.11 -16.01
C TRP A 43 -7.98 -2.79 -17.39
N ASN A 44 -8.36 -1.66 -17.92
CA ASN A 44 -7.93 -1.21 -19.24
C ASN A 44 -8.05 0.31 -19.29
N ILE A 45 -6.93 0.96 -19.13
CA ILE A 45 -6.87 2.41 -19.06
C ILE A 45 -7.26 3.09 -20.39
N SER A 46 -7.05 2.39 -21.52
CA SER A 46 -7.41 2.85 -22.86
C SER A 46 -8.89 2.58 -23.21
N ASN A 47 -9.54 1.68 -22.48
CA ASN A 47 -10.93 1.28 -22.69
C ASN A 47 -11.55 0.81 -21.38
N PRO A 48 -11.78 1.71 -20.41
CA PRO A 48 -12.30 1.35 -19.10
C PRO A 48 -13.72 0.80 -19.18
N GLN A 49 -14.12 0.06 -18.14
CA GLN A 49 -15.52 -0.38 -18.00
C GLN A 49 -16.42 0.86 -17.94
N PRO A 50 -17.59 0.87 -18.63
CA PRO A 50 -18.51 1.98 -18.55
C PRO A 50 -18.86 2.38 -17.10
N GLY A 51 -18.74 3.66 -16.79
CA GLY A 51 -18.99 4.21 -15.44
C GLY A 51 -17.90 3.96 -14.40
N TRP A 52 -16.86 3.17 -14.73
CA TRP A 52 -15.77 2.89 -13.79
C TRP A 52 -14.96 4.15 -13.47
N GLU A 53 -14.60 4.94 -14.47
CA GLU A 53 -13.84 6.19 -14.26
C GLU A 53 -14.63 7.20 -13.42
N ASP A 54 -15.94 7.32 -13.61
CA ASP A 54 -16.80 8.19 -12.80
C ASP A 54 -16.83 7.73 -11.32
N THR A 55 -16.88 6.40 -11.09
CA THR A 55 -16.85 5.82 -9.75
C THR A 55 -15.51 6.05 -9.08
N LEU A 56 -14.39 5.89 -9.82
CA LEU A 56 -13.05 6.18 -9.31
C LEU A 56 -12.85 7.66 -9.01
N ASP A 57 -13.29 8.56 -9.88
CA ASP A 57 -13.19 10.00 -9.67
C ASP A 57 -13.96 10.43 -8.40
N TRP A 58 -15.17 9.91 -8.22
CA TRP A 58 -15.91 10.12 -6.97
C TRP A 58 -15.13 9.61 -5.76
N PHE A 59 -14.54 8.43 -5.85
CA PHE A 59 -13.76 7.84 -4.76
C PHE A 59 -12.50 8.64 -4.46
N PHE A 60 -11.75 9.10 -5.46
CA PHE A 60 -10.59 9.95 -5.24
C PHE A 60 -10.95 11.31 -4.63
N LYS A 61 -12.07 11.91 -5.03
CA LYS A 61 -12.61 13.12 -4.39
C LYS A 61 -12.98 12.86 -2.92
N LEU A 62 -13.53 11.69 -2.63
CA LEU A 62 -13.81 11.26 -1.25
C LEU A 62 -12.51 11.14 -0.45
N LEU A 63 -11.50 10.43 -0.95
CA LEU A 63 -10.20 10.33 -0.29
C LEU A 63 -9.59 11.72 -0.05
N LYS A 64 -9.65 12.62 -1.03
CA LYS A 64 -9.16 13.99 -0.87
C LYS A 64 -9.89 14.75 0.25
N LYS A 65 -11.20 14.56 0.38
CA LYS A 65 -12.02 15.17 1.44
C LYS A 65 -11.64 14.66 2.83
N GLU A 66 -11.18 13.41 2.96
CA GLU A 66 -10.63 12.87 4.21
C GLU A 66 -9.36 13.62 4.65
N GLY A 67 -8.69 14.30 3.74
CA GLY A 67 -7.50 15.12 3.99
C GLY A 67 -6.28 14.29 4.41
N PRO A 68 -5.96 13.17 3.74
CA PRO A 68 -4.82 12.35 4.12
C PRO A 68 -3.49 13.03 3.76
N ASP A 69 -2.48 12.81 4.59
CA ASP A 69 -1.10 13.15 4.30
C ASP A 69 -0.51 12.25 3.23
N PHE A 70 -1.01 11.00 3.18
CA PHE A 70 -0.66 9.98 2.18
C PHE A 70 -1.71 8.88 2.14
N ASN A 71 -1.66 8.12 1.04
CA ASN A 71 -2.48 6.93 0.86
C ASN A 71 -1.56 5.70 0.82
N LEU A 72 -2.03 4.58 1.35
CA LEU A 72 -1.40 3.28 1.26
C LEU A 72 -2.14 2.41 0.26
N ASN A 73 -1.41 1.61 -0.50
CA ASN A 73 -1.99 0.60 -1.37
C ASN A 73 -1.14 -0.66 -1.29
N ALA A 74 -1.73 -1.74 -0.81
CA ALA A 74 -1.05 -3.02 -0.64
C ALA A 74 -1.05 -3.89 -1.91
N GLY A 75 -1.01 -3.27 -3.09
CA GLY A 75 -0.85 -3.95 -4.38
C GLY A 75 -2.13 -4.08 -5.18
N ASP A 76 -1.99 -4.72 -6.33
CA ASP A 76 -3.03 -4.97 -7.32
C ASP A 76 -3.67 -3.70 -7.86
N ILE A 77 -2.84 -2.91 -8.53
CA ILE A 77 -3.26 -1.65 -9.18
C ILE A 77 -3.58 -1.82 -10.67
N MET A 78 -3.33 -2.99 -11.24
CA MET A 78 -3.62 -3.30 -12.65
C MET A 78 -3.96 -4.77 -12.86
N ASP A 79 -4.67 -5.10 -13.95
CA ASP A 79 -4.77 -6.47 -14.45
C ASP A 79 -3.64 -6.75 -15.45
N ALA A 80 -2.65 -7.52 -15.05
CA ALA A 80 -1.43 -7.78 -15.82
C ALA A 80 -1.47 -9.07 -16.66
N ARG A 81 -2.64 -9.55 -17.04
CA ARG A 81 -2.80 -10.85 -17.76
C ARG A 81 -2.54 -10.80 -19.26
N TRP A 82 -2.09 -9.68 -19.82
CA TRP A 82 -1.92 -9.43 -21.27
C TRP A 82 -0.46 -9.41 -21.71
N TRP A 83 0.44 -10.04 -21.00
CA TRP A 83 1.87 -10.09 -21.35
C TRP A 83 2.25 -11.36 -22.11
N THR A 84 3.21 -11.27 -23.03
CA THR A 84 3.81 -12.41 -23.76
C THR A 84 5.33 -12.44 -23.63
N ASN A 85 5.97 -11.28 -23.47
CA ASN A 85 7.42 -11.14 -23.36
C ASN A 85 7.77 -9.82 -22.62
N ALA A 86 9.06 -9.64 -22.31
CA ALA A 86 9.54 -8.48 -21.55
C ALA A 86 9.29 -7.13 -22.24
N GLU A 87 9.28 -7.07 -23.57
CA GLU A 87 8.98 -5.85 -24.31
C GLU A 87 7.52 -5.44 -24.15
N GLN A 88 6.61 -6.40 -24.25
CA GLN A 88 5.19 -6.15 -24.00
C GLN A 88 4.96 -5.73 -22.55
N VAL A 89 5.64 -6.36 -21.59
CA VAL A 89 5.61 -5.95 -20.17
C VAL A 89 5.98 -4.47 -20.08
N ARG A 90 7.14 -4.06 -20.60
CA ARG A 90 7.60 -2.68 -20.57
C ARG A 90 6.57 -1.69 -21.13
N LYS A 91 6.08 -1.95 -22.34
CA LYS A 91 5.11 -1.07 -23.01
C LYS A 91 3.82 -0.91 -22.22
N LYS A 92 3.30 -1.99 -21.68
CA LYS A 92 2.02 -1.98 -20.98
C LYS A 92 2.11 -1.42 -19.55
N THR A 93 3.17 -1.73 -18.83
CA THR A 93 3.39 -1.15 -17.49
C THR A 93 3.59 0.36 -17.57
N GLU A 94 4.30 0.86 -18.59
CA GLU A 94 4.42 2.29 -18.83
C GLU A 94 3.03 2.96 -18.97
N GLU A 95 2.12 2.38 -19.77
CA GLU A 95 0.76 2.87 -19.94
C GLU A 95 -0.04 2.83 -18.61
N TYR A 96 -0.08 1.68 -17.95
CA TYR A 96 -0.96 1.45 -16.81
C TYR A 96 -0.48 2.12 -15.53
N TRP A 97 0.79 2.03 -15.21
CA TRP A 97 1.31 2.61 -13.96
C TRP A 97 1.46 4.12 -14.04
N THR A 98 1.79 4.65 -15.22
CA THR A 98 1.74 6.10 -15.44
C THR A 98 0.30 6.63 -15.29
N GLY A 99 -0.68 5.92 -15.83
CA GLY A 99 -2.08 6.28 -15.68
C GLY A 99 -2.58 6.16 -14.24
N PHE A 100 -2.17 5.13 -13.51
CA PHE A 100 -2.47 5.00 -12.09
C PHE A 100 -1.91 6.19 -11.29
N ASN A 101 -0.62 6.46 -11.42
CA ASN A 101 0.04 7.57 -10.75
C ASN A 101 -0.60 8.93 -11.12
N LYS A 102 -0.99 9.08 -12.38
CA LYS A 102 -1.67 10.30 -12.86
C LYS A 102 -2.98 10.54 -12.11
N ARG A 103 -3.79 9.50 -11.86
CA ARG A 103 -5.05 9.65 -11.11
C ARG A 103 -4.84 10.20 -9.70
N PHE A 104 -3.88 9.66 -8.95
CA PHE A 104 -3.53 10.19 -7.63
C PHE A 104 -3.02 11.64 -7.72
N LYS A 105 -2.16 11.93 -8.70
CA LYS A 105 -1.61 13.27 -8.91
C LYS A 105 -2.68 14.29 -9.29
N ASP A 106 -3.61 13.93 -10.15
CA ASP A 106 -4.70 14.82 -10.58
C ASP A 106 -5.62 15.22 -9.42
N HIS A 107 -5.68 14.40 -8.36
CA HIS A 107 -6.42 14.69 -7.14
C HIS A 107 -5.52 15.21 -6.01
N ASP A 108 -4.25 15.53 -6.30
CA ASP A 108 -3.26 15.97 -5.30
C ASP A 108 -3.21 14.99 -4.10
N LEU A 109 -3.10 13.71 -4.40
CA LEU A 109 -2.99 12.62 -3.43
C LEU A 109 -1.62 11.95 -3.58
N LYS A 110 -0.91 11.80 -2.47
CA LYS A 110 0.33 11.03 -2.38
C LYS A 110 0.00 9.59 -2.09
N VAL A 111 0.64 8.63 -2.78
CA VAL A 111 0.40 7.20 -2.56
C VAL A 111 1.71 6.44 -2.37
N TYR A 112 1.69 5.42 -1.49
CA TYR A 112 2.76 4.44 -1.28
C TYR A 112 2.22 3.06 -1.59
N VAL A 113 2.76 2.43 -2.63
CA VAL A 113 2.26 1.18 -3.21
C VAL A 113 3.22 0.04 -2.90
N ALA A 114 2.71 -1.07 -2.37
CA ALA A 114 3.40 -2.36 -2.38
C ALA A 114 3.08 -3.09 -3.69
N PRO A 115 3.96 -3.95 -4.23
CA PRO A 115 3.59 -4.78 -5.35
C PRO A 115 2.65 -5.92 -4.92
N GLY A 116 1.57 -6.17 -5.70
CA GLY A 116 0.74 -7.34 -5.65
C GLY A 116 1.18 -8.40 -6.66
N ASP A 117 0.45 -9.52 -6.76
CA ASP A 117 0.74 -10.57 -7.76
C ASP A 117 0.49 -10.07 -9.18
N HIS A 118 -0.49 -9.20 -9.38
CA HIS A 118 -0.74 -8.55 -10.66
C HIS A 118 0.40 -7.63 -11.10
N GLU A 119 1.15 -7.01 -10.20
CA GLU A 119 2.38 -6.27 -10.51
C GLU A 119 3.54 -7.17 -10.95
N TYR A 120 3.35 -8.49 -10.94
CA TYR A 120 4.26 -9.50 -11.47
C TYR A 120 3.67 -10.34 -12.61
N GLY A 121 2.51 -9.93 -13.14
CA GLY A 121 1.83 -10.62 -14.24
C GLY A 121 0.90 -11.73 -13.80
N ASP A 122 0.36 -11.63 -12.58
CA ASP A 122 -0.55 -12.60 -11.96
C ASP A 122 0.13 -13.98 -11.83
N ASP A 123 -0.59 -14.98 -11.43
CA ASP A 123 -0.15 -16.39 -11.33
C ASP A 123 0.68 -16.87 -12.52
N GLY A 124 0.32 -16.42 -13.72
CA GLY A 124 1.00 -16.77 -14.96
C GLY A 124 2.40 -16.15 -15.07
N GLY A 125 2.55 -14.89 -14.67
CA GLY A 125 3.81 -14.15 -14.64
C GLY A 125 4.74 -14.65 -13.55
N LEU A 126 4.21 -14.86 -12.35
CA LEU A 126 4.95 -15.37 -11.21
C LEU A 126 5.58 -16.75 -11.45
N LYS A 127 4.97 -17.58 -12.31
CA LYS A 127 5.52 -18.88 -12.75
C LYS A 127 6.68 -18.77 -13.75
N LYS A 128 6.95 -17.55 -14.28
CA LYS A 128 8.00 -17.26 -15.27
C LYS A 128 8.92 -16.17 -14.71
N GLY A 129 10.02 -16.57 -14.09
CA GLY A 129 10.91 -15.66 -13.37
C GLY A 129 11.47 -14.51 -14.21
N ASP A 130 11.72 -14.71 -15.51
CA ASP A 130 12.16 -13.67 -16.44
C ASP A 130 11.08 -12.57 -16.65
N ILE A 131 9.83 -12.99 -16.79
CA ILE A 131 8.68 -12.07 -16.91
C ILE A 131 8.45 -11.32 -15.59
N ALA A 132 8.41 -12.03 -14.46
CA ALA A 132 8.23 -11.41 -13.15
C ALA A 132 9.36 -10.40 -12.85
N ARG A 133 10.61 -10.72 -13.20
CA ARG A 133 11.72 -9.76 -13.08
C ARG A 133 11.55 -8.53 -13.98
N ALA A 134 11.03 -8.71 -15.20
CA ALA A 134 10.75 -7.58 -16.09
C ALA A 134 9.69 -6.65 -15.48
N PHE A 135 8.62 -7.19 -14.90
CA PHE A 135 7.62 -6.43 -14.14
C PHE A 135 8.24 -5.71 -12.93
N GLY A 136 8.97 -6.42 -12.07
CA GLY A 136 9.59 -5.84 -10.88
C GLY A 136 10.56 -4.70 -11.21
N LYS A 137 11.32 -4.80 -12.33
CA LYS A 137 12.16 -3.73 -12.83
C LYS A 137 11.34 -2.50 -13.21
N GLN A 138 10.27 -2.68 -13.97
CA GLN A 138 9.41 -1.57 -14.38
C GLN A 138 8.71 -0.91 -13.18
N PHE A 139 8.30 -1.69 -12.17
CA PHE A 139 7.73 -1.14 -10.93
C PHE A 139 8.72 -0.18 -10.25
N THR A 140 9.97 -0.62 -10.08
CA THR A 140 11.04 0.21 -9.49
C THR A 140 11.30 1.51 -10.29
N GLU A 141 11.17 1.46 -11.61
CA GLU A 141 11.44 2.59 -12.50
C GLU A 141 10.26 3.59 -12.56
N LEU A 142 9.03 3.10 -12.60
CA LEU A 142 7.85 3.90 -12.94
C LEU A 142 7.01 4.35 -11.73
N MET A 143 6.99 3.57 -10.64
CA MET A 143 6.10 3.86 -9.52
C MET A 143 6.58 5.01 -8.62
N GLY A 144 7.87 5.36 -8.66
CA GLY A 144 8.40 6.50 -7.90
C GLY A 144 8.41 6.29 -6.37
N MET A 145 8.39 5.04 -5.91
CA MET A 145 8.42 4.72 -4.49
C MET A 145 9.79 5.01 -3.84
N PRO A 146 9.86 5.20 -2.50
CA PRO A 146 11.13 5.39 -1.79
C PRO A 146 12.13 4.28 -2.09
N LYS A 147 13.42 4.65 -2.27
CA LYS A 147 14.50 3.70 -2.59
C LYS A 147 15.44 3.48 -1.39
N ASN A 148 14.87 3.37 -0.19
CA ASN A 148 15.56 3.12 1.07
C ASN A 148 15.44 1.67 1.57
N GLY A 149 14.92 0.80 0.71
CA GLY A 149 14.80 -0.65 0.92
C GLY A 149 16.08 -1.41 0.59
N PRO A 150 16.05 -2.76 0.69
CA PRO A 150 17.18 -3.60 0.31
C PRO A 150 17.42 -3.53 -1.20
N GLU A 151 18.68 -3.66 -1.60
CA GLU A 151 19.14 -3.47 -2.98
C GLU A 151 18.33 -4.29 -4.00
N ASN A 152 18.03 -5.54 -3.68
CA ASN A 152 17.26 -6.44 -4.56
C ASN A 152 15.75 -6.12 -4.62
N HIS A 153 15.24 -5.20 -3.79
CA HIS A 153 13.83 -4.77 -3.75
C HIS A 153 13.68 -3.24 -3.72
N LEU A 154 14.65 -2.49 -4.27
CA LEU A 154 14.58 -1.02 -4.32
C LEU A 154 13.28 -0.54 -4.96
N GLY A 155 12.55 0.34 -4.25
CA GLY A 155 11.27 0.89 -4.69
C GLY A 155 10.09 -0.10 -4.61
N ARG A 156 10.31 -1.36 -4.21
CA ARG A 156 9.29 -2.38 -3.99
C ARG A 156 9.14 -2.74 -2.52
N ALA A 157 10.25 -2.68 -1.77
CA ALA A 157 10.25 -2.65 -0.31
C ALA A 157 10.91 -1.35 0.14
N PHE A 158 10.31 -0.68 1.12
CA PHE A 158 10.78 0.62 1.61
C PHE A 158 10.11 0.96 2.95
N PHE A 159 10.57 2.00 3.61
CA PHE A 159 9.88 2.55 4.76
C PHE A 159 9.61 4.05 4.62
N VAL A 160 8.63 4.52 5.38
CA VAL A 160 8.32 5.93 5.57
C VAL A 160 8.20 6.18 7.06
N ARG A 161 8.94 7.15 7.57
CA ARG A 161 8.78 7.65 8.93
C ARG A 161 8.09 9.00 8.88
N GLN A 162 7.01 9.12 9.61
CA GLN A 162 6.32 10.39 9.80
C GLN A 162 6.04 10.58 11.29
N ASP A 163 6.77 11.47 11.92
CA ASP A 163 6.73 11.73 13.36
C ASP A 163 6.72 10.45 14.22
N ASN A 164 5.58 10.12 14.84
CA ASN A 164 5.42 8.95 15.72
C ASN A 164 4.96 7.67 15.00
N LEU A 165 4.77 7.71 13.67
CA LEU A 165 4.34 6.57 12.86
C LEU A 165 5.48 6.06 11.96
N LEU A 166 5.78 4.77 12.03
CA LEU A 166 6.63 4.05 11.07
C LEU A 166 5.76 3.17 10.18
N ILE A 167 5.93 3.30 8.86
CA ILE A 167 5.28 2.45 7.88
C ILE A 167 6.36 1.69 7.13
N ILE A 168 6.26 0.37 7.08
CA ILE A 168 7.15 -0.51 6.33
C ILE A 168 6.33 -1.18 5.22
N THR A 169 6.74 -0.97 3.98
CA THR A 169 6.17 -1.63 2.80
C THR A 169 7.06 -2.80 2.41
N LEU A 170 6.45 -3.96 2.19
CA LEU A 170 7.13 -5.19 1.82
C LEU A 170 6.71 -5.68 0.44
N ASP A 171 7.65 -6.23 -0.28
CA ASP A 171 7.40 -7.07 -1.45
C ASP A 171 7.22 -8.52 -0.96
N THR A 172 6.01 -9.04 -1.08
CA THR A 172 5.67 -10.40 -0.61
C THR A 172 5.97 -11.48 -1.65
N PHE A 173 6.69 -11.11 -2.72
CA PHE A 173 7.06 -12.00 -3.83
C PHE A 173 8.58 -12.04 -3.98
N GLU A 174 9.21 -13.15 -3.63
CA GLU A 174 10.67 -13.33 -3.68
C GLU A 174 11.10 -14.08 -4.94
N ASP A 175 12.14 -13.58 -5.62
CA ASP A 175 12.72 -14.24 -6.79
C ASP A 175 13.40 -15.56 -6.40
N ALA A 176 12.82 -16.68 -6.77
CA ALA A 176 13.37 -18.03 -6.61
C ALA A 176 14.00 -18.57 -7.91
N GLY A 177 14.41 -17.71 -8.82
CA GLY A 177 15.08 -18.03 -10.08
C GLY A 177 14.09 -18.36 -11.21
N LYS A 178 13.58 -19.56 -11.30
CA LYS A 178 12.64 -19.97 -12.36
C LYS A 178 11.22 -19.40 -12.16
N ARG A 179 10.87 -19.04 -10.94
CA ARG A 179 9.57 -18.50 -10.54
C ARG A 179 9.74 -17.60 -9.32
N PHE A 180 8.71 -16.82 -9.02
CA PHE A 180 8.62 -16.09 -7.75
C PHE A 180 7.89 -16.93 -6.70
N ALA A 181 8.29 -16.79 -5.45
CA ALA A 181 7.68 -17.46 -4.30
C ALA A 181 6.89 -16.46 -3.45
N TYR A 182 5.79 -16.89 -2.88
CA TYR A 182 4.92 -16.12 -1.98
C TYR A 182 5.54 -16.03 -0.58
N THR A 183 6.60 -15.25 -0.45
CA THR A 183 7.38 -15.12 0.79
C THR A 183 8.20 -13.84 0.80
N VAL A 184 8.67 -13.45 1.98
CA VAL A 184 9.64 -12.36 2.15
C VAL A 184 11.02 -12.97 2.36
N GLY A 185 11.97 -12.60 1.51
CA GLY A 185 13.31 -13.20 1.50
C GLY A 185 14.25 -12.67 2.59
N PRO A 186 15.38 -13.36 2.83
CA PRO A 186 16.29 -13.05 3.95
C PRO A 186 16.86 -11.63 3.92
N LYS A 187 17.22 -11.11 2.74
CA LYS A 187 17.74 -9.74 2.61
C LYS A 187 16.73 -8.69 3.03
N GLN A 188 15.47 -8.89 2.66
CA GLN A 188 14.39 -8.00 3.02
C GLN A 188 14.07 -8.09 4.53
N LEU A 189 14.10 -9.30 5.12
CA LEU A 189 13.92 -9.50 6.55
C LEU A 189 15.04 -8.83 7.37
N THR A 190 16.30 -8.98 6.97
CA THR A 190 17.44 -8.32 7.64
C THR A 190 17.32 -6.79 7.58
N TRP A 191 16.94 -6.25 6.42
CA TRP A 191 16.70 -4.83 6.26
C TRP A 191 15.54 -4.34 7.14
N MET A 192 14.43 -5.09 7.16
CA MET A 192 13.27 -4.76 7.99
C MET A 192 13.61 -4.75 9.48
N GLU A 193 14.35 -5.76 9.96
CA GLU A 193 14.80 -5.82 11.36
C GLU A 193 15.65 -4.60 11.72
N LYS A 194 16.62 -4.26 10.85
CA LYS A 194 17.42 -3.04 11.05
C LYS A 194 16.56 -1.79 11.09
N THR A 195 15.59 -1.67 10.17
CA THR A 195 14.67 -0.51 10.14
C THR A 195 13.86 -0.41 11.43
N LEU A 196 13.33 -1.52 11.94
CA LEU A 196 12.57 -1.55 13.20
C LEU A 196 13.45 -1.16 14.41
N VAL A 197 14.71 -1.59 14.43
CA VAL A 197 15.68 -1.22 15.49
C VAL A 197 16.04 0.27 15.40
N ASP A 198 16.34 0.78 14.20
CA ASP A 198 16.73 2.17 13.98
C ASP A 198 15.60 3.16 14.31
N HIS A 199 14.35 2.72 14.20
CA HIS A 199 13.14 3.51 14.45
C HIS A 199 12.33 3.03 15.66
N LYS A 200 12.98 2.43 16.65
CA LYS A 200 12.34 1.92 17.90
C LYS A 200 11.60 2.99 18.71
N ASP A 201 11.84 4.27 18.41
CA ASP A 201 11.16 5.43 18.99
C ASP A 201 9.80 5.72 18.32
N ALA A 202 9.39 4.97 17.31
CA ALA A 202 8.05 5.05 16.76
C ALA A 202 7.03 4.57 17.79
N GLU A 203 5.99 5.39 18.01
CA GLU A 203 4.87 5.00 18.88
C GLU A 203 4.00 3.92 18.23
N PHE A 204 3.88 3.98 16.89
CA PHE A 204 3.09 3.03 16.11
C PHE A 204 3.87 2.53 14.90
N VAL A 205 3.70 1.24 14.60
CA VAL A 205 4.32 0.58 13.46
C VAL A 205 3.25 -0.14 12.62
N ILE A 206 3.11 0.28 11.38
CA ILE A 206 2.27 -0.39 10.37
C ILE A 206 3.18 -1.06 9.35
N VAL A 207 2.90 -2.32 9.04
CA VAL A 207 3.51 -3.02 7.91
C VAL A 207 2.44 -3.23 6.84
N GLN A 208 2.77 -3.00 5.57
CA GLN A 208 1.90 -3.36 4.46
C GLN A 208 2.61 -4.31 3.49
N GLY A 209 1.86 -5.24 2.94
CA GLY A 209 2.28 -6.17 1.89
C GLY A 209 1.04 -6.84 1.32
N HIS A 210 1.11 -7.37 0.10
CA HIS A 210 -0.08 -7.81 -0.60
C HIS A 210 -0.75 -9.05 0.02
N LEU A 211 0.05 -10.08 0.33
CA LEU A 211 -0.46 -11.39 0.75
C LEU A 211 -0.82 -11.43 2.25
N PRO A 212 -2.02 -11.92 2.62
CA PRO A 212 -2.36 -12.21 4.00
C PRO A 212 -1.48 -13.32 4.60
N ILE A 213 -1.29 -13.27 5.93
CA ILE A 213 -0.45 -14.20 6.70
C ILE A 213 -1.31 -15.10 7.60
N VAL A 214 -2.30 -14.51 8.26
CA VAL A 214 -3.16 -15.19 9.23
C VAL A 214 -4.46 -15.62 8.58
N GLY A 215 -4.68 -16.92 8.47
CA GLY A 215 -5.92 -17.50 7.94
C GLY A 215 -6.90 -17.97 9.02
N PRO A 216 -8.12 -18.40 8.62
CA PRO A 216 -8.68 -18.30 7.29
C PRO A 216 -9.09 -16.86 6.92
N VAL A 217 -9.05 -16.54 5.63
CA VAL A 217 -9.45 -15.24 5.06
C VAL A 217 -10.66 -15.44 4.14
N LYS A 218 -11.64 -14.53 4.21
CA LYS A 218 -12.77 -14.51 3.27
C LYS A 218 -12.29 -14.06 1.91
N SER A 219 -12.72 -14.72 0.85
CA SER A 219 -12.30 -14.43 -0.51
C SER A 219 -13.48 -14.33 -1.47
N LYS A 220 -13.34 -13.48 -2.50
CA LYS A 220 -14.29 -13.39 -3.62
C LYS A 220 -13.55 -12.94 -4.89
N ASN A 221 -13.61 -13.75 -5.93
CA ASN A 221 -12.97 -13.47 -7.22
C ASN A 221 -11.46 -13.19 -7.11
N SER A 222 -10.76 -13.96 -6.30
CA SER A 222 -9.34 -13.85 -6.01
C SER A 222 -8.69 -15.23 -6.12
N SER A 223 -7.40 -15.29 -6.36
CA SER A 223 -6.60 -16.52 -6.29
C SER A 223 -6.53 -17.09 -4.87
N ALA A 224 -6.92 -16.29 -3.88
CA ALA A 224 -6.89 -16.61 -2.45
C ALA A 224 -5.50 -17.00 -1.95
N SER A 225 -4.48 -16.38 -2.52
CA SER A 225 -3.09 -16.61 -2.16
C SER A 225 -2.77 -16.14 -0.76
N MET A 226 -1.87 -16.84 -0.09
CA MET A 226 -1.43 -16.55 1.27
C MET A 226 0.08 -16.57 1.33
N LEU A 227 0.66 -15.82 2.25
CA LEU A 227 2.09 -15.89 2.50
C LEU A 227 2.47 -17.30 2.98
N LYS A 228 3.53 -17.86 2.38
CA LYS A 228 4.03 -19.17 2.74
C LYS A 228 4.37 -19.25 4.24
N ASP A 229 4.07 -20.38 4.84
CA ASP A 229 4.28 -20.72 6.25
C ASP A 229 3.44 -19.88 7.26
N GLY A 230 2.64 -18.93 6.78
CA GLY A 230 1.69 -18.16 7.60
C GLY A 230 2.34 -17.59 8.86
N THR A 231 1.73 -17.81 10.03
CA THR A 231 2.26 -17.35 11.34
C THR A 231 3.56 -18.07 11.79
N LYS A 232 3.99 -19.11 11.07
CA LYS A 232 5.30 -19.74 11.30
C LYS A 232 6.41 -19.08 10.48
N SER A 233 6.09 -18.20 9.56
CA SER A 233 7.05 -17.50 8.69
C SER A 233 8.04 -16.67 9.49
N PRO A 234 9.27 -16.49 9.01
CA PRO A 234 10.23 -15.57 9.61
C PRO A 234 9.70 -14.13 9.71
N LEU A 235 8.92 -13.69 8.71
CA LEU A 235 8.28 -12.37 8.71
C LEU A 235 7.34 -12.20 9.91
N TRP A 236 6.41 -13.13 10.13
CA TRP A 236 5.50 -13.03 11.26
C TRP A 236 6.22 -12.96 12.59
N LYS A 237 7.19 -13.85 12.79
CA LYS A 237 8.02 -13.88 14.01
C LYS A 237 8.77 -12.57 14.24
N LEU A 238 9.26 -11.95 13.16
CA LEU A 238 9.94 -10.66 13.24
C LEU A 238 8.98 -9.54 13.64
N MET A 239 7.79 -9.50 13.06
CA MET A 239 6.75 -8.53 13.41
C MET A 239 6.32 -8.67 14.89
N VAL A 240 6.13 -9.91 15.37
CA VAL A 240 5.81 -10.19 16.79
C VAL A 240 6.94 -9.73 17.71
N LYS A 241 8.20 -10.07 17.38
CA LYS A 241 9.39 -9.66 18.16
C LYS A 241 9.47 -8.15 18.36
N HIS A 242 9.12 -7.39 17.33
CA HIS A 242 9.21 -5.93 17.34
C HIS A 242 7.86 -5.23 17.59
N LYS A 243 6.84 -5.98 18.02
CA LYS A 243 5.52 -5.46 18.43
C LYS A 243 4.89 -4.55 17.36
N VAL A 244 4.85 -5.03 16.10
CA VAL A 244 4.13 -4.35 15.03
C VAL A 244 2.64 -4.28 15.40
N ASP A 245 2.02 -3.10 15.26
CA ASP A 245 0.63 -2.89 15.65
C ASP A 245 -0.35 -3.46 14.63
N ALA A 246 -0.08 -3.22 13.33
CA ALA A 246 -0.98 -3.64 12.27
C ALA A 246 -0.24 -4.11 11.01
N TYR A 247 -0.83 -5.10 10.32
CA TYR A 247 -0.44 -5.58 9.02
C TYR A 247 -1.59 -5.38 8.02
N PHE A 248 -1.40 -4.53 7.01
CA PHE A 248 -2.37 -4.25 5.97
C PHE A 248 -2.08 -5.08 4.73
N CYS A 249 -3.11 -5.72 4.17
CA CYS A 249 -2.98 -6.54 2.97
C CYS A 249 -4.27 -6.54 2.14
N GLY A 250 -4.15 -6.99 0.89
CA GLY A 250 -5.21 -7.12 -0.09
C GLY A 250 -5.46 -8.56 -0.50
N GLU A 251 -5.39 -8.87 -1.82
CA GLU A 251 -5.49 -10.18 -2.47
C GLU A 251 -6.89 -10.80 -2.44
N HIS A 252 -7.59 -10.79 -1.33
CA HIS A 252 -8.81 -11.59 -1.13
C HIS A 252 -10.12 -10.88 -1.48
N HIS A 253 -10.08 -9.56 -1.75
CA HIS A 253 -11.21 -8.73 -2.17
C HIS A 253 -12.40 -8.74 -1.20
N ARG A 254 -12.15 -9.03 0.09
CA ARG A 254 -13.16 -9.06 1.17
C ARG A 254 -12.56 -8.66 2.50
N ILE A 255 -13.28 -7.84 3.24
CA ILE A 255 -12.85 -7.48 4.60
C ILE A 255 -12.72 -8.74 5.45
N THR A 256 -11.53 -8.94 5.99
CA THR A 256 -11.25 -9.91 7.04
C THR A 256 -10.28 -9.30 8.03
N VAL A 257 -10.72 -9.12 9.26
CA VAL A 257 -9.88 -8.64 10.36
C VAL A 257 -9.53 -9.81 11.27
N LYS A 258 -8.26 -9.92 11.63
CA LYS A 258 -7.72 -10.92 12.56
C LYS A 258 -6.80 -10.23 13.56
N LYS A 259 -6.92 -10.57 14.85
CA LYS A 259 -5.89 -10.29 15.85
C LYS A 259 -5.17 -11.57 16.19
N HIS A 260 -3.85 -11.60 16.05
CA HIS A 260 -3.03 -12.77 16.37
C HIS A 260 -1.67 -12.31 16.91
N ASP A 261 -1.18 -12.91 17.98
CA ASP A 261 0.07 -12.54 18.66
C ASP A 261 0.22 -11.02 18.90
N GLY A 262 -0.88 -10.32 19.18
CA GLY A 262 -0.90 -8.87 19.40
C GLY A 262 -1.02 -8.01 18.14
N ILE A 263 -0.85 -8.57 16.95
CA ILE A 263 -0.87 -7.86 15.68
C ILE A 263 -2.27 -7.92 15.04
N TRP A 264 -2.75 -6.78 14.56
CA TRP A 264 -3.98 -6.67 13.77
C TRP A 264 -3.69 -6.86 12.28
N GLN A 265 -4.01 -8.03 11.71
CA GLN A 265 -4.06 -8.20 10.26
C GLN A 265 -5.39 -7.71 9.71
N ILE A 266 -5.33 -6.79 8.75
CA ILE A 266 -6.51 -6.18 8.13
C ILE A 266 -6.43 -6.40 6.62
N VAL A 267 -7.21 -7.37 6.13
CA VAL A 267 -7.45 -7.58 4.71
C VAL A 267 -8.60 -6.66 4.32
N HIS A 268 -8.39 -5.80 3.33
CA HIS A 268 -9.38 -4.81 2.89
C HIS A 268 -9.14 -4.43 1.42
N GLY A 269 -9.91 -3.48 0.91
CA GLY A 269 -9.80 -2.98 -0.46
C GLY A 269 -10.81 -3.63 -1.40
N ALA A 270 -10.45 -3.76 -2.67
CA ALA A 270 -11.28 -4.25 -3.75
C ALA A 270 -12.19 -3.20 -4.39
N LEU A 271 -11.57 -2.19 -5.00
CA LEU A 271 -12.23 -1.37 -6.01
C LEU A 271 -12.21 -2.11 -7.36
N TRP A 272 -12.64 -3.36 -7.33
CA TRP A 272 -12.64 -4.26 -8.47
C TRP A 272 -13.95 -4.18 -9.25
N GLY A 273 -13.89 -4.18 -10.58
CA GLY A 273 -15.03 -4.01 -11.47
C GLY A 273 -16.11 -5.11 -11.45
N THR A 274 -16.12 -6.04 -10.49
CA THR A 274 -17.17 -7.04 -10.29
C THR A 274 -17.65 -7.12 -8.84
N GLN A 275 -17.08 -6.32 -7.94
CA GLN A 275 -17.50 -6.25 -6.55
C GLN A 275 -18.61 -5.21 -6.38
N THR A 276 -19.55 -5.49 -5.50
CA THR A 276 -20.69 -4.59 -5.19
C THR A 276 -20.50 -3.81 -3.89
N ASP A 277 -19.69 -4.35 -2.99
CA ASP A 277 -19.40 -3.85 -1.66
C ASP A 277 -17.92 -3.42 -1.61
N LEU A 278 -17.66 -2.21 -2.05
CA LEU A 278 -16.32 -1.63 -2.12
C LEU A 278 -15.93 -1.08 -0.74
N ASN A 279 -14.64 -1.12 -0.42
CA ASN A 279 -14.20 -0.70 0.91
C ASN A 279 -12.79 -0.10 0.91
N TYR A 280 -12.53 0.71 1.93
CA TYR A 280 -11.21 1.28 2.22
C TYR A 280 -11.04 1.46 3.73
N LEU A 281 -9.82 1.77 4.16
CA LEU A 281 -9.48 2.08 5.53
C LEU A 281 -9.00 3.52 5.64
N SER A 282 -9.39 4.23 6.70
CA SER A 282 -8.76 5.49 7.09
C SER A 282 -8.09 5.35 8.46
N GLY A 283 -7.01 6.09 8.65
CA GLY A 283 -6.24 6.11 9.89
C GLY A 283 -5.94 7.54 10.36
N ILE A 284 -6.00 7.75 11.66
CA ILE A 284 -5.59 8.98 12.34
C ILE A 284 -4.62 8.59 13.43
N VAL A 285 -3.42 9.18 13.41
CA VAL A 285 -2.39 8.97 14.43
C VAL A 285 -2.10 10.29 15.13
N LYS A 286 -2.28 10.29 16.43
CA LYS A 286 -1.94 11.40 17.36
C LYS A 286 -0.88 10.91 18.34
N PRO A 287 -0.20 11.78 19.06
CA PRO A 287 0.66 11.35 20.16
C PRO A 287 -0.10 10.44 21.12
N GLY A 288 0.40 9.23 21.32
CA GLY A 288 -0.18 8.22 22.22
C GLY A 288 -1.42 7.49 21.72
N GLU A 289 -1.96 7.80 20.54
CA GLU A 289 -3.18 7.16 20.04
C GLU A 289 -3.19 6.97 18.52
N MET A 290 -3.58 5.78 18.07
CA MET A 290 -3.90 5.50 16.66
C MET A 290 -5.33 4.99 16.52
N THR A 291 -6.12 5.61 15.66
CA THR A 291 -7.48 5.17 15.33
C THR A 291 -7.55 4.74 13.87
N LEU A 292 -8.01 3.52 13.61
CA LEU A 292 -8.26 2.94 12.29
C LEU A 292 -9.77 2.76 12.09
N LYS A 293 -10.30 3.10 10.91
CA LYS A 293 -11.71 2.93 10.55
C LYS A 293 -11.83 2.21 9.22
N LEU A 294 -12.66 1.17 9.17
CA LEU A 294 -13.09 0.52 7.93
C LEU A 294 -14.37 1.17 7.43
N HIS A 295 -14.38 1.49 6.15
CA HIS A 295 -15.48 2.11 5.45
C HIS A 295 -15.93 1.24 4.29
N GLU A 296 -17.25 1.20 4.06
CA GLU A 296 -17.86 0.49 2.93
C GLU A 296 -18.82 1.41 2.17
N PHE A 297 -18.85 1.26 0.86
CA PHE A 297 -19.83 1.87 -0.03
C PHE A 297 -20.23 0.89 -1.13
N ASP A 298 -21.41 1.06 -1.70
CA ASP A 298 -21.97 0.08 -2.61
C ASP A 298 -22.03 0.65 -4.04
N VAL A 299 -21.76 -0.22 -5.01
CA VAL A 299 -21.98 0.00 -6.43
C VAL A 299 -22.97 -1.02 -6.97
N GLU A 300 -23.61 -0.68 -8.08
CA GLU A 300 -24.51 -1.55 -8.82
C GLU A 300 -24.04 -1.70 -10.27
N TYR A 301 -24.40 -2.81 -10.86
CA TYR A 301 -24.08 -3.13 -12.26
C TYR A 301 -25.36 -3.26 -13.06
N SER A 302 -25.38 -2.69 -14.27
CA SER A 302 -26.54 -2.71 -15.13
C SER A 302 -26.18 -2.91 -16.59
N GLY A 303 -26.98 -3.70 -17.29
CA GLY A 303 -26.84 -3.97 -18.71
C GLY A 303 -25.53 -4.66 -19.08
N GLY A 304 -25.52 -5.47 -20.09
CA GLY A 304 -24.29 -6.05 -20.60
C GLY A 304 -23.89 -7.37 -19.92
N TYR A 305 -22.63 -7.75 -20.10
CA TYR A 305 -22.05 -9.01 -19.64
C TYR A 305 -21.09 -8.76 -18.48
N ILE A 306 -21.34 -9.41 -17.35
CA ILE A 306 -20.38 -9.52 -16.25
C ILE A 306 -19.34 -10.56 -16.71
N GLY A 307 -18.28 -10.11 -17.37
CA GLY A 307 -17.11 -10.96 -17.62
C GLY A 307 -16.19 -10.89 -16.43
N ASP A 308 -15.66 -12.02 -16.00
CA ASP A 308 -14.64 -12.07 -14.96
C ASP A 308 -13.39 -11.24 -15.31
N HIS A 309 -13.25 -10.92 -16.60
CA HIS A 309 -12.15 -10.11 -17.12
C HIS A 309 -12.57 -9.31 -18.37
N PRO A 310 -12.22 -8.02 -18.44
CA PRO A 310 -12.41 -7.21 -19.66
C PRO A 310 -11.75 -7.81 -20.90
N HIS A 311 -10.70 -8.64 -20.72
CA HIS A 311 -10.02 -9.34 -21.79
C HIS A 311 -10.72 -10.63 -22.26
N ARG A 312 -11.60 -11.18 -21.43
CA ARG A 312 -12.37 -12.40 -21.72
C ARG A 312 -13.82 -12.12 -22.08
N GLY A 313 -14.19 -10.85 -22.18
CA GLY A 313 -15.53 -10.45 -22.59
C GLY A 313 -15.98 -11.24 -23.81
N ALA A 314 -17.20 -11.79 -23.79
CA ALA A 314 -17.77 -12.44 -24.96
C ALA A 314 -17.67 -11.48 -26.14
N LYS A 315 -16.96 -11.89 -27.20
CA LYS A 315 -16.90 -11.14 -28.46
C LYS A 315 -18.32 -10.66 -28.77
N ASN A 316 -18.48 -9.33 -28.90
CA ASN A 316 -19.74 -8.69 -29.29
C ASN A 316 -20.83 -8.51 -28.20
N LYS A 317 -20.54 -8.60 -26.91
CA LYS A 317 -21.48 -8.17 -25.87
C LYS A 317 -21.00 -6.85 -25.23
N PRO A 318 -21.88 -5.87 -25.03
CA PRO A 318 -21.51 -4.64 -24.30
C PRO A 318 -21.09 -5.02 -22.88
N ARG A 319 -20.05 -4.35 -22.38
CA ARG A 319 -19.65 -4.50 -20.97
C ARG A 319 -20.70 -3.87 -20.09
N GLU A 320 -20.91 -4.50 -18.93
CA GLU A 320 -21.78 -3.97 -17.91
C GLU A 320 -21.34 -2.58 -17.45
N LYS A 321 -22.29 -1.69 -17.20
CA LYS A 321 -22.04 -0.38 -16.62
C LYS A 321 -22.02 -0.49 -15.09
N VAL A 322 -21.01 0.08 -14.47
CA VAL A 322 -20.93 0.25 -13.00
C VAL A 322 -21.39 1.66 -12.61
N ALA A 323 -22.10 1.79 -11.52
CA ALA A 323 -22.48 3.07 -10.95
C ALA A 323 -22.55 2.97 -9.41
N LEU A 324 -22.33 4.08 -8.71
CA LEU A 324 -22.65 4.15 -7.29
C LEU A 324 -24.15 3.94 -7.09
N THR A 325 -24.52 3.18 -6.06
CA THR A 325 -25.91 3.12 -5.64
C THR A 325 -26.40 4.51 -5.22
N GLU A 326 -27.69 4.78 -5.34
CA GLU A 326 -28.28 6.05 -4.92
C GLU A 326 -27.96 6.37 -3.44
N LYS A 327 -27.95 5.33 -2.59
CA LYS A 327 -27.58 5.45 -1.18
C LYS A 327 -26.14 5.90 -1.01
N SER A 328 -25.18 5.26 -1.69
CA SER A 328 -23.76 5.63 -1.60
C SER A 328 -23.49 7.04 -2.12
N GLN A 329 -24.21 7.48 -3.17
CA GLN A 329 -24.11 8.86 -3.66
C GLN A 329 -24.57 9.90 -2.65
N LYS A 330 -25.69 9.66 -1.97
CA LYS A 330 -26.32 10.62 -1.03
C LYS A 330 -25.64 10.62 0.34
N GLU A 331 -25.39 9.45 0.91
CA GLU A 331 -24.93 9.30 2.29
C GLU A 331 -23.40 9.16 2.40
N GLY A 332 -22.73 8.82 1.29
CA GLY A 332 -21.30 8.47 1.30
C GLY A 332 -21.03 7.09 1.90
N PRO A 333 -19.76 6.78 2.22
CA PRO A 333 -19.40 5.51 2.85
C PRO A 333 -19.91 5.41 4.29
N ARG A 334 -20.32 4.21 4.67
CA ARG A 334 -20.63 3.88 6.06
C ARG A 334 -19.39 3.35 6.78
N THR A 335 -19.13 3.80 8.01
CA THR A 335 -18.09 3.20 8.88
C THR A 335 -18.63 1.87 9.42
N THR A 336 -17.94 0.78 9.12
CA THR A 336 -18.33 -0.60 9.47
C THR A 336 -17.48 -1.24 10.55
N GLY A 337 -16.43 -0.55 10.99
CA GLY A 337 -15.58 -0.96 12.10
C GLY A 337 -14.59 0.12 12.49
N MET A 338 -14.24 0.15 13.77
CA MET A 338 -13.24 1.06 14.32
C MET A 338 -12.35 0.32 15.32
N LEU A 339 -11.07 0.62 15.28
CA LEU A 339 -10.05 0.20 16.23
C LEU A 339 -9.32 1.43 16.74
N THR A 340 -9.19 1.57 18.06
CA THR A 340 -8.32 2.57 18.69
C THR A 340 -7.27 1.85 19.52
N LEU A 341 -6.01 2.17 19.29
CA LEU A 341 -4.84 1.65 20.00
C LEU A 341 -4.17 2.76 20.81
N LYS A 342 -3.65 2.42 21.97
CA LYS A 342 -2.85 3.30 22.82
C LYS A 342 -1.38 2.91 22.75
N ALA A 343 -0.49 3.88 22.52
CA ALA A 343 0.93 3.61 22.42
C ALA A 343 1.48 3.00 23.71
N GLY A 344 2.27 1.92 23.57
CA GLY A 344 2.91 1.25 24.69
C GLY A 344 1.97 0.55 25.67
N SER A 345 0.70 0.33 25.28
CA SER A 345 -0.34 -0.31 26.09
C SER A 345 -1.04 -1.42 25.30
N ASP A 346 -1.58 -2.40 26.02
CA ASP A 346 -2.47 -3.41 25.45
C ASP A 346 -3.93 -2.93 25.43
N GLU A 347 -4.19 -1.68 25.85
CA GLU A 347 -5.54 -1.08 25.82
C GLU A 347 -5.96 -0.78 24.38
N GLU A 348 -7.13 -1.28 24.03
CA GLU A 348 -7.74 -1.06 22.73
C GLU A 348 -9.26 -0.93 22.84
N ALA A 349 -9.85 -0.14 21.94
CA ALA A 349 -11.29 -0.05 21.78
C ALA A 349 -11.66 -0.50 20.36
N THR A 350 -12.67 -1.37 20.24
CA THR A 350 -13.07 -1.97 18.97
C THR A 350 -14.57 -1.90 18.75
N THR A 351 -14.97 -1.72 17.48
CA THR A 351 -16.36 -1.84 17.04
C THR A 351 -16.43 -2.57 15.69
N GLY A 352 -17.61 -3.07 15.33
CA GLY A 352 -17.89 -3.64 14.00
C GLY A 352 -16.95 -4.79 13.63
N TRP A 353 -16.24 -4.67 12.49
CA TRP A 353 -15.33 -5.71 12.01
C TRP A 353 -14.20 -6.04 12.99
N PHE A 354 -13.69 -5.06 13.73
CA PHE A 354 -12.64 -5.27 14.72
C PHE A 354 -13.18 -5.99 15.95
N GLN A 355 -14.38 -5.65 16.43
CA GLN A 355 -15.03 -6.36 17.53
C GLN A 355 -15.25 -7.83 17.18
N LYS A 356 -15.78 -8.11 15.97
CA LYS A 356 -15.99 -9.48 15.49
C LYS A 356 -14.70 -10.32 15.41
N ALA A 357 -13.56 -9.70 15.22
CA ALA A 357 -12.27 -10.39 15.22
C ALA A 357 -11.90 -10.93 16.61
N LEU A 358 -12.31 -10.27 17.69
CA LEU A 358 -12.10 -10.69 19.06
C LEU A 358 -13.10 -11.76 19.51
N ASP A 359 -14.31 -11.76 18.95
CA ASP A 359 -15.38 -12.71 19.32
C ASP A 359 -15.15 -14.12 18.75
N VAL A 360 -14.20 -14.30 17.84
CA VAL A 360 -13.86 -15.62 17.31
C VAL A 360 -13.02 -16.37 18.34
N GLN A 361 -13.68 -17.13 19.20
CA GLN A 361 -13.03 -18.08 20.12
C GLN A 361 -12.12 -19.04 19.34
N PRO A 362 -10.90 -19.32 19.83
CA PRO A 362 -10.05 -20.31 19.19
C PRO A 362 -10.80 -21.64 19.15
N VAL A 363 -10.90 -22.24 17.96
CA VAL A 363 -11.49 -23.57 17.78
C VAL A 363 -10.71 -24.53 18.71
N LYS A 364 -11.34 -24.99 19.79
CA LYS A 364 -10.76 -26.04 20.64
C LYS A 364 -10.52 -27.24 19.72
N LYS A 365 -9.25 -27.56 19.47
CA LYS A 365 -8.90 -28.82 18.81
C LYS A 365 -9.47 -29.95 19.68
N LYS A 366 -10.40 -30.72 19.13
CA LYS A 366 -10.80 -32.00 19.67
C LYS A 366 -9.68 -33.01 19.49
#